data_3e18d37ff54072f355c4b6889d2ce856
#
_entry.id   3e18d37ff54072f355c4b6889d2ce856
#
_cell.length_a   1.000
_cell.length_b   1.000
_cell.length_c   1.000
_cell.angle_alpha   90.00
_cell.angle_beta   90.00
_cell.angle_gamma   90.00
#
_symmetry.space_group_name_H-M   'P 1'
#
loop_
_entity.id
_entity.type
_entity.pdbx_description
1 polymer ?
#
loop_
_entity_poly.entity_id
_entity_poly.type
_entity_poly.pdbx_seq_one_letter_code
_entity_poly.pdbx_strand_id
1 'polypeptide(L)'
;MNLRIVTGPSGRTREIDLTGLRLLLASVLVVGIFIAGLALGRFLLGGNAEQRAYARAMAQQKTDLQAARGQIDGKVDALAARIGSLNAQLIRLDALGRRLTDLAGLDRGEFDFAKPPPAGGPEGQEAQGGSVQVPELTAVLDTLEQQINDRAQQLGALEMVMASRELGQRIMPGGLPLIGGWISSHFGHRSDPFTGRGAFHAGVDFAGPTGSRVIAVGPGVVSYSGWKQGYGNVVEITHPTGYVTRYGHNSRNLVQVGRSVQKNDAIAVIGSTGRSTGTHVHFEVLRDGNVLNPMKYLAAP
;
A
#
# COMPACT_ATOMS: atom_id res chain seq x y z
N MET A 1 92.45 -22.87 63.08
CA MET A 1 93.45 -21.82 62.94
C MET A 1 92.90 -20.60 63.65
N ASN A 2 93.50 -20.35 64.89
CA ASN A 2 93.06 -19.28 65.79
C ASN A 2 93.91 -18.01 65.49
N LEU A 3 93.30 -16.90 65.19
CA LEU A 3 94.05 -15.63 65.00
C LEU A 3 94.06 -14.93 66.39
N ARG A 4 95.29 -14.72 66.93
CA ARG A 4 95.52 -13.94 68.14
C ARG A 4 95.84 -12.52 67.79
N ILE A 5 94.87 -11.62 68.11
CA ILE A 5 95.17 -10.20 67.92
C ILE A 5 95.51 -9.60 69.30
N VAL A 6 96.74 -9.04 69.36
CA VAL A 6 97.22 -8.31 70.56
C VAL A 6 96.88 -6.84 70.40
N THR A 7 95.97 -6.34 71.19
CA THR A 7 95.60 -4.95 71.15
C THR A 7 96.04 -4.22 72.42
N GLY A 8 96.84 -3.17 72.26
CA GLY A 8 97.22 -2.17 73.26
C GLY A 8 98.44 -2.52 74.10
N PRO A 9 98.99 -1.52 74.85
CA PRO A 9 100.22 -1.65 75.65
C PRO A 9 100.04 -2.48 76.95
N SER A 10 98.85 -3.06 77.22
CA SER A 10 98.56 -3.90 78.41
C SER A 10 98.50 -5.40 78.09
N GLY A 11 98.95 -5.88 76.89
CA GLY A 11 99.14 -7.26 76.55
C GLY A 11 97.92 -8.21 76.60
N ARG A 12 96.65 -7.70 76.62
CA ARG A 12 95.46 -8.54 76.56
C ARG A 12 95.32 -9.18 75.17
N THR A 13 95.47 -10.48 75.09
CA THR A 13 95.18 -11.27 73.88
C THR A 13 93.69 -11.65 73.83
N ARG A 14 93.06 -11.35 72.79
CA ARG A 14 91.68 -11.85 72.46
C ARG A 14 91.80 -12.91 71.36
N GLU A 15 91.51 -14.14 71.73
CA GLU A 15 91.45 -15.23 70.74
C GLU A 15 90.12 -15.16 70.01
N ILE A 16 90.20 -14.97 68.72
CA ILE A 16 89.01 -15.05 67.88
C ILE A 16 89.02 -16.42 67.17
N ASP A 17 88.01 -17.20 67.45
CA ASP A 17 87.88 -18.54 66.86
C ASP A 17 87.43 -18.35 65.37
N LEU A 18 88.38 -18.48 64.48
CA LEU A 18 88.15 -18.33 63.05
C LEU A 18 87.30 -19.43 62.43
N THR A 19 87.05 -20.53 63.12
CA THR A 19 86.17 -21.61 62.65
C THR A 19 84.69 -21.21 62.75
N GLY A 20 84.29 -20.57 63.88
CA GLY A 20 82.90 -20.07 64.06
C GLY A 20 82.60 -18.95 63.03
N LEU A 21 83.57 -17.99 62.78
CA LEU A 21 83.38 -16.90 61.85
C LEU A 21 83.29 -17.41 60.36
N ARG A 22 84.03 -18.45 60.02
CA ARG A 22 83.93 -19.09 58.68
C ARG A 22 82.60 -19.81 58.45
N LEU A 23 82.09 -20.50 59.48
CA LEU A 23 80.77 -21.14 59.40
C LEU A 23 79.68 -20.11 59.33
N LEU A 24 79.77 -19.00 60.03
CA LEU A 24 78.77 -17.89 59.97
C LEU A 24 78.82 -17.19 58.58
N LEU A 25 80.02 -16.96 58.07
CA LEU A 25 80.12 -16.37 56.68
C LEU A 25 79.62 -17.32 55.59
N ALA A 26 79.88 -18.65 55.77
CA ALA A 26 79.40 -19.68 54.86
C ALA A 26 77.83 -19.76 54.89
N SER A 27 77.25 -19.69 56.08
CA SER A 27 75.79 -19.72 56.26
C SER A 27 75.12 -18.44 55.62
N VAL A 28 75.70 -17.28 55.86
CA VAL A 28 75.24 -15.99 55.23
C VAL A 28 75.32 -16.05 53.70
N LEU A 29 76.40 -16.65 53.18
CA LEU A 29 76.56 -16.78 51.72
C LEU A 29 75.53 -17.75 51.14
N VAL A 30 75.26 -18.87 51.76
CA VAL A 30 74.20 -19.83 51.32
C VAL A 30 72.86 -19.24 51.40
N VAL A 31 72.51 -18.52 52.47
CA VAL A 31 71.22 -17.79 52.60
C VAL A 31 71.09 -16.68 51.52
N GLY A 32 72.18 -15.96 51.27
CA GLY A 32 72.25 -14.94 50.22
C GLY A 32 72.01 -15.52 48.82
N ILE A 33 72.65 -16.66 48.48
CA ILE A 33 72.44 -17.37 47.20
C ILE A 33 70.98 -17.87 47.09
N PHE A 34 70.42 -18.39 48.21
CA PHE A 34 69.05 -18.87 48.24
C PHE A 34 68.03 -17.72 47.99
N ILE A 35 68.22 -16.58 48.68
CA ILE A 35 67.35 -15.37 48.48
C ILE A 35 67.54 -14.84 47.03
N ALA A 36 68.76 -14.77 46.52
CA ALA A 36 68.98 -14.35 45.15
C ALA A 36 68.37 -15.31 44.14
N GLY A 37 68.40 -16.61 44.38
CA GLY A 37 67.75 -17.64 43.56
C GLY A 37 66.22 -17.52 43.57
N LEU A 38 65.65 -17.28 44.73
CA LEU A 38 64.20 -17.01 44.87
C LEU A 38 63.78 -15.72 44.20
N ALA A 39 64.54 -14.64 44.32
CA ALA A 39 64.26 -13.36 43.67
C ALA A 39 64.37 -13.48 42.13
N LEU A 40 65.41 -14.16 41.62
CA LEU A 40 65.61 -14.44 40.20
C LEU A 40 64.50 -15.35 39.65
N GLY A 41 64.10 -16.39 40.39
CA GLY A 41 63.01 -17.28 40.03
C GLY A 41 61.68 -16.55 39.92
N ARG A 42 61.39 -15.66 40.91
CA ARG A 42 60.20 -14.83 40.89
C ARG A 42 60.20 -13.78 39.74
N PHE A 43 61.36 -13.21 39.43
CA PHE A 43 61.56 -12.28 38.28
C PHE A 43 61.35 -12.99 36.94
N LEU A 44 61.94 -14.16 36.77
CA LEU A 44 61.87 -14.92 35.51
C LEU A 44 60.48 -15.56 35.28
N LEU A 45 59.79 -16.01 36.33
CA LEU A 45 58.48 -16.65 36.27
C LEU A 45 57.31 -15.63 36.31
N GLY A 46 57.40 -14.57 37.10
CA GLY A 46 56.35 -13.58 37.32
C GLY A 46 56.14 -12.66 36.09
N GLY A 47 57.24 -12.14 35.54
CA GLY A 47 57.16 -11.25 34.37
C GLY A 47 56.57 -11.92 33.12
N ASN A 48 56.86 -13.20 32.95
CA ASN A 48 56.26 -13.96 31.83
C ASN A 48 54.79 -14.28 31.99
N ALA A 49 54.27 -14.40 33.22
CA ALA A 49 52.87 -14.68 33.48
C ALA A 49 51.95 -13.45 33.23
N GLU A 50 52.37 -12.27 33.70
CA GLU A 50 51.62 -11.02 33.46
C GLU A 50 51.62 -10.62 31.98
N GLN A 51 52.78 -10.72 31.29
CA GLN A 51 52.84 -10.45 29.86
C GLN A 51 51.97 -11.41 29.03
N ARG A 52 51.93 -12.69 29.41
CA ARG A 52 51.02 -13.67 28.78
C ARG A 52 49.55 -13.38 29.04
N ALA A 53 49.19 -12.96 30.25
CA ALA A 53 47.82 -12.56 30.61
C ALA A 53 47.39 -11.32 29.81
N TYR A 54 48.25 -10.31 29.72
CA TYR A 54 48.02 -9.11 28.92
C TYR A 54 47.90 -9.42 27.42
N ALA A 55 48.76 -10.26 26.87
CA ALA A 55 48.69 -10.67 25.48
C ALA A 55 47.39 -11.47 25.16
N ARG A 56 46.93 -12.31 26.10
CA ARG A 56 45.64 -13.03 25.96
C ARG A 56 44.47 -12.09 26.01
N ALA A 57 44.43 -11.13 26.96
CA ALA A 57 43.38 -10.12 27.05
C ALA A 57 43.30 -9.26 25.77
N MET A 58 44.44 -8.83 25.22
CA MET A 58 44.48 -8.11 23.95
C MET A 58 44.02 -8.96 22.75
N ALA A 59 44.41 -10.23 22.70
CA ALA A 59 43.94 -11.14 21.66
C ALA A 59 42.44 -11.37 21.75
N GLN A 60 41.88 -11.54 22.97
CA GLN A 60 40.48 -11.67 23.20
C GLN A 60 39.73 -10.40 22.74
N GLN A 61 40.17 -9.22 23.17
CA GLN A 61 39.56 -7.95 22.79
C GLN A 61 39.58 -7.74 21.25
N LYS A 62 40.65 -8.16 20.58
CA LYS A 62 40.73 -8.12 19.12
C LYS A 62 39.71 -9.04 18.45
N THR A 63 39.53 -10.28 18.97
CA THR A 63 38.54 -11.22 18.44
C THR A 63 37.11 -10.73 18.69
N ASP A 64 36.83 -10.17 19.88
CA ASP A 64 35.52 -9.61 20.20
C ASP A 64 35.19 -8.40 19.33
N LEU A 65 36.18 -7.52 19.07
CA LEU A 65 36.04 -6.40 18.16
C LEU A 65 35.79 -6.85 16.70
N GLN A 66 36.49 -7.87 16.25
CA GLN A 66 36.27 -8.45 14.91
C GLN A 66 34.88 -9.08 14.78
N ALA A 67 34.43 -9.81 15.81
CA ALA A 67 33.09 -10.39 15.87
C ALA A 67 31.99 -9.29 15.84
N ALA A 68 32.19 -8.23 16.64
CA ALA A 68 31.27 -7.09 16.65
C ALA A 68 31.20 -6.37 15.30
N ARG A 69 32.34 -6.16 14.64
CA ARG A 69 32.38 -5.60 13.27
C ARG A 69 31.62 -6.49 12.29
N GLY A 70 31.86 -7.80 12.29
CA GLY A 70 31.18 -8.73 11.42
C GLY A 70 29.65 -8.74 11.64
N GLN A 71 29.19 -8.57 12.88
CA GLN A 71 27.76 -8.43 13.18
C GLN A 71 27.18 -7.11 12.66
N ILE A 72 27.93 -6.01 12.74
CA ILE A 72 27.50 -4.71 12.23
C ILE A 72 27.42 -4.77 10.69
N ASP A 73 28.47 -5.28 10.03
CA ASP A 73 28.50 -5.42 8.58
C ASP A 73 27.33 -6.27 8.08
N GLY A 74 27.05 -7.42 8.73
CA GLY A 74 25.90 -8.26 8.39
C GLY A 74 24.53 -7.56 8.61
N LYS A 75 24.40 -6.70 9.61
CA LYS A 75 23.18 -5.89 9.82
C LYS A 75 23.03 -4.82 8.75
N VAL A 76 24.10 -4.16 8.36
CA VAL A 76 24.10 -3.15 7.28
C VAL A 76 23.70 -3.79 5.95
N ASP A 77 24.25 -4.95 5.61
CA ASP A 77 23.90 -5.69 4.40
C ASP A 77 22.41 -6.10 4.40
N ALA A 78 21.90 -6.58 5.54
CA ALA A 78 20.49 -6.95 5.68
C ALA A 78 19.56 -5.73 5.51
N LEU A 79 19.93 -4.57 6.07
CA LEU A 79 19.19 -3.32 5.90
C LEU A 79 19.21 -2.83 4.45
N ALA A 80 20.37 -2.89 3.79
CA ALA A 80 20.52 -2.52 2.39
C ALA A 80 19.63 -3.41 1.48
N ALA A 81 19.62 -4.72 1.72
CA ALA A 81 18.75 -5.66 1.01
C ALA A 81 17.27 -5.34 1.23
N ARG A 82 16.88 -4.99 2.46
CA ARG A 82 15.49 -4.59 2.80
C ARG A 82 15.09 -3.31 2.07
N ILE A 83 15.95 -2.28 2.06
CA ILE A 83 15.74 -1.03 1.31
C ILE A 83 15.54 -1.34 -0.19
N GLY A 84 16.36 -2.19 -0.78
CA GLY A 84 16.22 -2.61 -2.17
C GLY A 84 14.88 -3.29 -2.44
N SER A 85 14.43 -4.17 -1.53
CA SER A 85 13.14 -4.85 -1.64
C SER A 85 11.95 -3.88 -1.55
N LEU A 86 11.98 -2.95 -0.59
CA LEU A 86 10.93 -1.94 -0.41
C LEU A 86 10.85 -1.00 -1.61
N ASN A 87 11.99 -0.57 -2.14
CA ASN A 87 12.04 0.27 -3.33
C ASN A 87 11.46 -0.45 -4.57
N ALA A 88 11.76 -1.75 -4.73
CA ALA A 88 11.16 -2.55 -5.79
C ALA A 88 9.63 -2.69 -5.64
N GLN A 89 9.13 -2.80 -4.41
CA GLN A 89 7.68 -2.80 -4.12
C GLN A 89 7.05 -1.46 -4.48
N LEU A 90 7.65 -0.35 -4.10
CA LEU A 90 7.19 0.99 -4.43
C LEU A 90 7.07 1.20 -5.95
N ILE A 91 8.08 0.81 -6.71
CA ILE A 91 8.07 0.89 -8.18
C ILE A 91 6.91 0.08 -8.77
N ARG A 92 6.62 -1.11 -8.22
CA ARG A 92 5.48 -1.94 -8.66
C ARG A 92 4.14 -1.29 -8.34
N LEU A 93 3.99 -0.69 -7.15
CA LEU A 93 2.77 0.02 -6.75
C LEU A 93 2.53 1.24 -7.63
N ASP A 94 3.57 2.02 -7.94
CA ASP A 94 3.49 3.16 -8.85
C ASP A 94 3.07 2.74 -10.27
N ALA A 95 3.64 1.65 -10.77
CA ALA A 95 3.28 1.11 -12.08
C ALA A 95 1.82 0.61 -12.13
N LEU A 96 1.38 -0.08 -11.06
CA LEU A 96 0.00 -0.54 -10.92
C LEU A 96 -0.96 0.63 -10.83
N GLY A 97 -0.66 1.63 -9.99
CA GLY A 97 -1.47 2.83 -9.82
C GLY A 97 -1.66 3.57 -11.13
N ARG A 98 -0.59 3.83 -11.87
CA ARG A 98 -0.67 4.46 -13.22
C ARG A 98 -1.55 3.65 -14.16
N ARG A 99 -1.36 2.33 -14.23
CA ARG A 99 -2.15 1.46 -15.09
C ARG A 99 -3.64 1.50 -14.73
N LEU A 100 -3.97 1.46 -13.44
CA LEU A 100 -5.36 1.51 -12.96
C LEU A 100 -5.99 2.87 -13.24
N THR A 101 -5.25 3.99 -13.06
CA THR A 101 -5.71 5.34 -13.39
C THR A 101 -6.02 5.46 -14.89
N ASP A 102 -5.14 4.96 -15.76
CA ASP A 102 -5.35 4.94 -17.20
C ASP A 102 -6.57 4.08 -17.59
N LEU A 103 -6.73 2.88 -17.02
CA LEU A 103 -7.89 2.02 -17.26
C LEU A 103 -9.20 2.62 -16.74
N ALA A 104 -9.16 3.34 -15.63
CA ALA A 104 -10.32 4.04 -15.08
C ALA A 104 -10.68 5.30 -15.84
N GLY A 105 -9.87 5.77 -16.80
CA GLY A 105 -10.06 7.02 -17.53
C GLY A 105 -10.11 8.24 -16.60
N LEU A 106 -9.34 8.19 -15.48
CA LEU A 106 -9.23 9.29 -14.52
C LEU A 106 -8.16 10.28 -14.97
N ASP A 107 -8.36 11.55 -14.61
CA ASP A 107 -7.35 12.57 -14.87
C ASP A 107 -6.12 12.31 -14.00
N ARG A 108 -4.93 12.35 -14.60
CA ARG A 108 -3.63 12.15 -13.94
C ARG A 108 -3.35 13.19 -12.84
N GLY A 109 -4.12 14.28 -12.78
CA GLY A 109 -4.02 15.30 -11.75
C GLY A 109 -4.58 14.88 -10.38
N GLU A 110 -5.56 13.96 -10.34
CA GLU A 110 -6.19 13.49 -9.09
C GLU A 110 -5.41 12.34 -8.43
N PHE A 111 -4.78 11.48 -9.24
CA PHE A 111 -3.99 10.33 -8.80
C PHE A 111 -2.64 10.30 -9.53
N ASP A 112 -1.68 11.09 -9.06
CA ASP A 112 -0.34 11.17 -9.67
C ASP A 112 0.65 10.21 -8.98
N PHE A 113 0.71 8.99 -9.49
CA PHE A 113 1.69 7.98 -9.07
C PHE A 113 3.11 8.22 -9.65
N ALA A 114 3.32 9.27 -10.43
CA ALA A 114 4.64 9.62 -10.97
C ALA A 114 5.43 10.53 -10.03
N LYS A 115 4.73 11.29 -9.17
CA LYS A 115 5.35 12.17 -8.18
C LYS A 115 5.43 11.49 -6.83
N PRO A 116 6.54 11.65 -6.10
CA PRO A 116 6.58 11.23 -4.70
C PRO A 116 5.51 12.01 -3.92
N PRO A 117 4.86 11.39 -2.90
CA PRO A 117 3.95 12.10 -2.03
C PRO A 117 4.66 13.31 -1.39
N PRO A 118 3.97 14.42 -1.13
CA PRO A 118 4.56 15.59 -0.51
C PRO A 118 5.12 15.21 0.86
N ALA A 119 6.44 15.21 1.00
CA ALA A 119 7.14 15.01 2.26
C ALA A 119 7.39 16.38 2.88
N GLY A 120 6.83 16.63 4.07
CA GLY A 120 7.08 17.80 4.88
C GLY A 120 7.62 17.38 6.24
N GLY A 121 8.78 17.90 6.64
CA GLY A 121 9.37 17.76 7.96
C GLY A 121 10.33 18.92 8.24
N PRO A 122 10.70 19.21 9.51
CA PRO A 122 11.70 20.21 9.81
C PRO A 122 13.03 19.83 9.14
N GLU A 123 13.67 20.83 8.55
CA GLU A 123 14.96 20.71 7.86
C GLU A 123 16.00 20.07 8.78
N GLY A 124 16.41 18.82 8.45
CA GLY A 124 17.51 18.15 9.12
C GLY A 124 18.83 18.76 8.71
N GLN A 125 19.74 18.99 9.66
CA GLN A 125 21.09 19.47 9.39
C GLN A 125 21.79 18.52 8.41
N GLU A 126 22.39 19.08 7.35
CA GLU A 126 23.18 18.34 6.37
C GLU A 126 24.30 17.56 7.07
N ALA A 127 24.27 16.25 6.96
CA ALA A 127 25.35 15.39 7.42
C ALA A 127 26.55 15.55 6.48
N GLN A 128 27.58 16.27 6.92
CA GLN A 128 28.86 16.35 6.25
C GLN A 128 29.53 14.96 6.23
N GLY A 129 29.91 14.54 5.04
CA GLY A 129 30.60 13.34 4.60
C GLY A 129 31.24 12.43 5.66
N GLY A 130 30.65 11.27 5.84
CA GLY A 130 31.19 10.15 6.62
C GLY A 130 30.40 8.90 6.28
N SER A 131 31.00 7.73 6.42
CA SER A 131 30.40 6.42 6.17
C SER A 131 28.92 6.37 6.59
N VAL A 132 28.05 5.83 5.74
CA VAL A 132 26.59 5.66 5.99
C VAL A 132 26.40 5.09 7.40
N GLN A 133 25.83 5.91 8.29
CA GLN A 133 25.61 5.52 9.68
C GLN A 133 24.27 4.77 9.80
N VAL A 134 24.16 3.83 10.73
CA VAL A 134 22.93 3.06 10.97
C VAL A 134 21.68 3.94 11.17
N PRO A 135 21.74 5.11 11.85
CA PRO A 135 20.61 6.05 11.93
C PRO A 135 20.13 6.57 10.58
N GLU A 136 21.01 6.76 9.62
CA GLU A 136 20.70 7.24 8.27
C GLU A 136 19.93 6.17 7.45
N LEU A 137 20.31 4.90 7.60
CA LEU A 137 19.59 3.77 6.99
C LEU A 137 18.19 3.57 7.57
N THR A 138 18.00 3.76 8.87
CA THR A 138 16.66 3.69 9.50
C THR A 138 15.76 4.81 9.03
N ALA A 139 16.25 6.05 8.90
CA ALA A 139 15.48 7.17 8.36
C ALA A 139 15.02 6.93 6.90
N VAL A 140 15.88 6.31 6.07
CA VAL A 140 15.51 5.92 4.71
C VAL A 140 14.42 4.83 4.73
N LEU A 141 14.51 3.85 5.62
CA LEU A 141 13.48 2.82 5.78
C LEU A 141 12.13 3.41 6.20
N ASP A 142 12.13 4.29 7.20
CA ASP A 142 10.92 4.95 7.68
C ASP A 142 10.26 5.77 6.56
N THR A 143 11.07 6.46 5.75
CA THR A 143 10.58 7.22 4.59
C THR A 143 9.95 6.30 3.53
N LEU A 144 10.59 5.16 3.22
CA LEU A 144 10.06 4.19 2.28
C LEU A 144 8.77 3.53 2.78
N GLU A 145 8.69 3.21 4.07
CA GLU A 145 7.48 2.66 4.69
C GLU A 145 6.33 3.67 4.63
N GLN A 146 6.58 4.94 4.90
CA GLN A 146 5.59 6.02 4.72
C GLN A 146 5.12 6.10 3.26
N GLN A 147 6.03 6.13 2.31
CA GLN A 147 5.67 6.19 0.89
C GLN A 147 4.81 4.99 0.46
N ILE A 148 5.14 3.79 0.91
CA ILE A 148 4.35 2.58 0.63
C ILE A 148 2.93 2.70 1.23
N ASN A 149 2.81 3.18 2.46
CA ASN A 149 1.52 3.39 3.11
C ASN A 149 0.67 4.43 2.38
N ASP A 150 1.26 5.55 1.95
CA ASP A 150 0.57 6.57 1.16
C ASP A 150 0.08 6.02 -0.18
N ARG A 151 0.91 5.22 -0.86
CA ARG A 151 0.51 4.54 -2.11
C ARG A 151 -0.62 3.54 -1.88
N ALA A 152 -0.58 2.78 -0.79
CA ALA A 152 -1.65 1.86 -0.44
C ALA A 152 -2.98 2.60 -0.20
N GLN A 153 -2.96 3.75 0.46
CA GLN A 153 -4.15 4.59 0.66
C GLN A 153 -4.68 5.16 -0.67
N GLN A 154 -3.80 5.65 -1.54
CA GLN A 154 -4.18 6.14 -2.88
C GLN A 154 -4.82 5.03 -3.72
N LEU A 155 -4.24 3.83 -3.70
CA LEU A 155 -4.81 2.66 -4.40
C LEU A 155 -6.17 2.25 -3.84
N GLY A 156 -6.35 2.27 -2.51
CA GLY A 156 -7.64 2.02 -1.87
C GLY A 156 -8.70 3.05 -2.25
N ALA A 157 -8.34 4.33 -2.32
CA ALA A 157 -9.24 5.38 -2.79
C ALA A 157 -9.62 5.18 -4.27
N LEU A 158 -8.64 4.83 -5.12
CA LEU A 158 -8.87 4.53 -6.53
C LEU A 158 -9.81 3.33 -6.71
N GLU A 159 -9.62 2.26 -5.94
CA GLU A 159 -10.49 1.09 -5.93
C GLU A 159 -11.94 1.47 -5.60
N MET A 160 -12.16 2.30 -4.58
CA MET A 160 -13.51 2.79 -4.22
C MET A 160 -14.13 3.61 -5.35
N VAL A 161 -13.37 4.48 -6.02
CA VAL A 161 -13.86 5.26 -7.16
C VAL A 161 -14.24 4.35 -8.31
N MET A 162 -13.40 3.36 -8.64
CA MET A 162 -13.69 2.39 -9.69
C MET A 162 -14.94 1.55 -9.38
N ALA A 163 -15.04 1.04 -8.16
CA ALA A 163 -16.21 0.26 -7.70
C ALA A 163 -17.50 1.12 -7.75
N SER A 164 -17.44 2.38 -7.34
CA SER A 164 -18.60 3.28 -7.41
C SER A 164 -19.00 3.60 -8.85
N ARG A 165 -18.03 3.76 -9.77
CA ARG A 165 -18.31 3.95 -11.21
C ARG A 165 -18.92 2.71 -11.84
N GLU A 166 -18.39 1.53 -11.55
CA GLU A 166 -18.93 0.27 -12.06
C GLU A 166 -20.37 0.05 -11.54
N LEU A 167 -20.61 0.29 -10.25
CA LEU A 167 -21.94 0.25 -9.68
C LEU A 167 -22.85 1.28 -10.35
N GLY A 168 -22.35 2.51 -10.53
CA GLY A 168 -23.08 3.58 -11.23
C GLY A 168 -23.48 3.18 -12.64
N GLN A 169 -22.57 2.57 -13.41
CA GLN A 169 -22.87 2.10 -14.77
C GLN A 169 -23.89 0.96 -14.77
N ARG A 170 -23.82 0.03 -13.81
CA ARG A 170 -24.79 -1.09 -13.70
C ARG A 170 -26.20 -0.63 -13.34
N ILE A 171 -26.34 0.45 -12.61
CA ILE A 171 -27.64 1.00 -12.18
C ILE A 171 -28.16 2.13 -13.09
N MET A 172 -27.33 2.62 -14.05
CA MET A 172 -27.80 3.56 -15.08
C MET A 172 -28.75 2.85 -16.04
N PRO A 173 -29.87 3.50 -16.41
CA PRO A 173 -30.71 2.98 -17.46
C PRO A 173 -29.95 3.00 -18.80
N GLY A 174 -29.83 1.85 -19.45
CA GLY A 174 -29.10 1.75 -20.71
C GLY A 174 -29.46 0.48 -21.49
N GLY A 175 -29.43 0.58 -22.83
CA GLY A 175 -29.79 -0.50 -23.74
C GLY A 175 -31.16 -0.33 -24.38
N LEU A 176 -31.57 -1.29 -25.21
CA LEU A 176 -32.80 -1.25 -26.00
C LEU A 176 -33.99 -1.74 -25.14
N PRO A 177 -35.15 -1.01 -25.18
CA PRO A 177 -36.35 -1.43 -24.45
C PRO A 177 -37.10 -2.57 -25.11
N LEU A 178 -36.68 -3.01 -26.30
CA LEU A 178 -37.30 -4.05 -27.11
C LEU A 178 -36.27 -4.96 -27.75
N ILE A 179 -36.38 -6.27 -27.54
CA ILE A 179 -35.51 -7.26 -28.19
C ILE A 179 -35.97 -7.47 -29.63
N GLY A 180 -35.04 -7.32 -30.60
CA GLY A 180 -35.34 -7.52 -32.03
C GLY A 180 -36.17 -6.41 -32.67
N GLY A 181 -36.31 -5.26 -31.99
CA GLY A 181 -36.94 -4.06 -32.58
C GLY A 181 -35.94 -3.17 -33.30
N TRP A 182 -36.48 -2.19 -34.00
CA TRP A 182 -35.72 -1.13 -34.69
C TRP A 182 -36.30 0.23 -34.35
N ILE A 183 -35.50 1.27 -34.42
CA ILE A 183 -35.94 2.66 -34.22
C ILE A 183 -36.83 3.07 -35.38
N SER A 184 -38.08 3.43 -35.11
CA SER A 184 -39.05 3.92 -36.07
C SER A 184 -39.19 5.44 -36.04
N SER A 185 -38.87 6.08 -34.91
CA SER A 185 -38.88 7.54 -34.80
C SER A 185 -37.94 8.04 -33.72
N HIS A 186 -37.19 9.09 -34.01
CA HIS A 186 -36.22 9.71 -33.16
C HIS A 186 -36.83 10.79 -32.24
N PHE A 187 -36.11 11.07 -31.17
CA PHE A 187 -36.36 12.17 -30.23
C PHE A 187 -36.14 13.53 -30.94
N GLY A 188 -36.98 14.52 -30.60
CA GLY A 188 -36.81 15.91 -31.07
C GLY A 188 -37.95 16.41 -31.95
N HIS A 189 -37.73 17.50 -32.68
CA HIS A 189 -38.71 18.11 -33.54
C HIS A 189 -38.97 17.25 -34.78
N ARG A 190 -40.26 16.96 -35.06
CA ARG A 190 -40.72 16.21 -36.23
C ARG A 190 -42.13 16.67 -36.66
N SER A 191 -42.57 16.28 -37.82
CA SER A 191 -43.98 16.41 -38.19
C SER A 191 -44.82 15.41 -37.38
N ASP A 192 -45.92 15.88 -36.82
CA ASP A 192 -46.90 15.05 -36.12
C ASP A 192 -47.57 14.10 -37.12
N PRO A 193 -47.55 12.76 -36.86
CA PRO A 193 -48.01 11.76 -37.83
C PRO A 193 -49.54 11.78 -38.03
N PHE A 194 -50.32 12.50 -37.19
CA PHE A 194 -51.76 12.61 -37.31
C PHE A 194 -52.23 13.93 -37.96
N THR A 195 -51.51 15.03 -37.65
CA THR A 195 -51.93 16.37 -38.05
C THR A 195 -51.02 16.99 -39.12
N GLY A 196 -49.85 16.43 -39.35
CA GLY A 196 -48.80 16.99 -40.23
C GLY A 196 -48.09 18.25 -39.70
N ARG A 197 -48.53 18.80 -38.54
CA ARG A 197 -47.96 20.01 -37.93
C ARG A 197 -46.64 19.68 -37.20
N GLY A 198 -45.78 20.70 -37.09
CA GLY A 198 -44.57 20.55 -36.28
C GLY A 198 -44.89 20.20 -34.83
N ALA A 199 -44.26 19.17 -34.28
CA ALA A 199 -44.42 18.71 -32.91
C ALA A 199 -43.07 18.25 -32.33
N PHE A 200 -42.94 18.30 -30.99
CA PHE A 200 -41.78 17.79 -30.31
C PHE A 200 -42.05 16.36 -29.83
N HIS A 201 -41.21 15.41 -30.18
CA HIS A 201 -41.26 14.03 -29.79
C HIS A 201 -40.38 13.84 -28.55
N ALA A 202 -41.00 13.58 -27.39
CA ALA A 202 -40.34 13.49 -26.09
C ALA A 202 -39.57 12.17 -25.85
N GLY A 203 -39.63 11.23 -26.80
CA GLY A 203 -39.04 9.92 -26.69
C GLY A 203 -38.42 9.40 -27.99
N VAL A 204 -38.11 8.12 -28.00
CA VAL A 204 -37.74 7.34 -29.17
C VAL A 204 -38.77 6.21 -29.34
N ASP A 205 -39.27 6.02 -30.56
CA ASP A 205 -40.20 4.95 -30.87
C ASP A 205 -39.45 3.72 -31.43
N PHE A 206 -39.71 2.55 -30.84
CA PHE A 206 -39.16 1.27 -31.26
C PHE A 206 -40.31 0.41 -31.81
N ALA A 207 -40.30 0.19 -33.12
CA ALA A 207 -41.20 -0.75 -33.77
C ALA A 207 -40.68 -2.18 -33.64
N GLY A 208 -41.61 -3.13 -33.62
CA GLY A 208 -41.26 -4.56 -33.51
C GLY A 208 -42.49 -5.46 -33.74
N PRO A 209 -42.29 -6.79 -33.84
CA PRO A 209 -43.37 -7.74 -34.01
C PRO A 209 -44.41 -7.67 -32.87
N THR A 210 -45.67 -7.76 -33.24
CA THR A 210 -46.79 -7.84 -32.25
C THR A 210 -46.56 -9.01 -31.26
N GLY A 211 -46.71 -8.74 -30.00
CA GLY A 211 -46.47 -9.73 -28.92
C GLY A 211 -45.04 -9.74 -28.34
N SER A 212 -44.12 -8.96 -28.93
CA SER A 212 -42.78 -8.81 -28.38
C SER A 212 -42.81 -8.23 -26.95
N ARG A 213 -41.84 -8.67 -26.13
CA ARG A 213 -41.73 -8.19 -24.75
C ARG A 213 -40.99 -6.88 -24.70
N VAL A 214 -41.57 -5.92 -24.01
CA VAL A 214 -40.90 -4.69 -23.57
C VAL A 214 -40.13 -5.01 -22.31
N ILE A 215 -38.85 -4.63 -22.27
CA ILE A 215 -37.96 -4.95 -21.16
C ILE A 215 -37.46 -3.69 -20.46
N ALA A 216 -37.18 -3.82 -19.15
CA ALA A 216 -36.57 -2.76 -18.38
C ALA A 216 -35.10 -2.52 -18.83
N VAL A 217 -34.73 -1.30 -19.14
CA VAL A 217 -33.36 -0.93 -19.57
C VAL A 217 -32.40 -0.75 -18.40
N GLY A 218 -32.86 -0.86 -17.15
CA GLY A 218 -32.05 -0.76 -15.94
C GLY A 218 -32.81 -1.27 -14.73
N PRO A 219 -32.11 -1.54 -13.59
CA PRO A 219 -32.75 -1.92 -12.34
C PRO A 219 -33.50 -0.74 -11.74
N GLY A 220 -34.62 -1.00 -11.06
CA GLY A 220 -35.40 0.05 -10.43
C GLY A 220 -36.69 -0.46 -9.80
N VAL A 221 -37.53 0.49 -9.41
CA VAL A 221 -38.89 0.21 -8.85
C VAL A 221 -39.92 0.79 -9.78
N VAL A 222 -40.96 0.03 -10.09
CA VAL A 222 -42.09 0.48 -10.90
C VAL A 222 -42.83 1.58 -10.14
N SER A 223 -42.77 2.80 -10.63
CA SER A 223 -43.40 3.98 -10.04
C SER A 223 -44.81 4.24 -10.61
N TYR A 224 -45.07 3.73 -11.80
CA TYR A 224 -46.40 3.80 -12.42
C TYR A 224 -46.64 2.59 -13.33
N SER A 225 -47.89 2.09 -13.32
CA SER A 225 -48.34 1.05 -14.25
C SER A 225 -49.82 1.18 -14.44
N GLY A 226 -50.26 1.66 -15.61
CA GLY A 226 -51.67 1.93 -15.89
C GLY A 226 -51.89 2.69 -17.18
N TRP A 227 -53.12 3.22 -17.35
CA TRP A 227 -53.49 4.02 -18.52
C TRP A 227 -53.17 5.50 -18.30
N LYS A 228 -52.48 6.14 -19.29
CA LYS A 228 -52.19 7.57 -19.30
C LYS A 228 -52.56 8.18 -20.64
N GLN A 229 -53.25 9.33 -20.58
CA GLN A 229 -53.72 10.01 -21.80
C GLN A 229 -52.59 10.28 -22.74
N GLY A 230 -52.78 9.97 -24.04
CA GLY A 230 -51.75 10.07 -25.06
C GLY A 230 -50.84 8.84 -25.14
N TYR A 231 -50.39 8.29 -24.03
CA TYR A 231 -49.46 7.16 -23.96
C TYR A 231 -50.15 5.78 -23.98
N GLY A 232 -51.46 5.69 -23.73
CA GLY A 232 -52.11 4.39 -23.58
C GLY A 232 -51.71 3.67 -22.32
N ASN A 233 -51.52 2.36 -22.38
CA ASN A 233 -50.93 1.59 -21.27
C ASN A 233 -49.43 1.92 -21.16
N VAL A 234 -49.03 2.33 -19.96
CA VAL A 234 -47.67 2.83 -19.68
C VAL A 234 -47.13 2.15 -18.43
N VAL A 235 -45.85 1.88 -18.46
CA VAL A 235 -45.02 1.55 -17.28
C VAL A 235 -43.96 2.65 -17.09
N GLU A 236 -43.78 3.12 -15.86
CA GLU A 236 -42.69 3.98 -15.45
C GLU A 236 -41.85 3.30 -14.39
N ILE A 237 -40.50 3.38 -14.53
CA ILE A 237 -39.56 2.80 -13.58
C ILE A 237 -38.67 3.92 -13.06
N THR A 238 -38.61 4.06 -11.72
CA THR A 238 -37.65 4.94 -11.05
C THR A 238 -36.39 4.17 -10.74
N HIS A 239 -35.27 4.67 -11.22
CA HIS A 239 -33.94 4.08 -11.03
C HIS A 239 -33.23 4.69 -9.83
N PRO A 240 -32.28 3.94 -9.16
CA PRO A 240 -31.53 4.44 -8.00
C PRO A 240 -30.73 5.73 -8.27
N THR A 241 -30.42 5.99 -9.55
CA THR A 241 -29.68 7.18 -10.02
C THR A 241 -30.54 8.43 -10.20
N GLY A 242 -31.83 8.38 -9.82
CA GLY A 242 -32.78 9.48 -9.98
C GLY A 242 -33.37 9.63 -11.37
N TYR A 243 -33.02 8.73 -12.29
CA TYR A 243 -33.68 8.67 -13.61
C TYR A 243 -35.02 7.96 -13.51
N VAL A 244 -35.92 8.33 -14.43
CA VAL A 244 -37.17 7.62 -14.67
C VAL A 244 -37.22 7.20 -16.12
N THR A 245 -37.52 5.93 -16.39
CA THR A 245 -37.79 5.47 -17.74
C THR A 245 -39.27 5.17 -17.93
N ARG A 246 -39.80 5.58 -19.09
CA ARG A 246 -41.23 5.43 -19.44
C ARG A 246 -41.38 4.61 -20.70
N TYR A 247 -42.32 3.66 -20.68
CA TYR A 247 -42.62 2.70 -21.75
C TYR A 247 -44.10 2.78 -22.11
N GLY A 248 -44.42 3.49 -23.19
CA GLY A 248 -45.81 3.76 -23.61
C GLY A 248 -46.28 2.85 -24.75
N HIS A 249 -47.59 2.98 -25.06
CA HIS A 249 -48.34 2.29 -26.09
C HIS A 249 -48.43 0.78 -25.93
N ASN A 250 -48.18 0.26 -24.70
CA ASN A 250 -48.21 -1.17 -24.40
C ASN A 250 -49.62 -1.77 -24.67
N SER A 251 -49.66 -2.99 -25.20
CA SER A 251 -50.94 -3.74 -25.25
C SER A 251 -51.42 -4.14 -23.87
N ARG A 252 -50.46 -4.56 -23.01
CA ARG A 252 -50.70 -4.82 -21.59
C ARG A 252 -49.42 -4.64 -20.78
N ASN A 253 -49.56 -4.20 -19.53
CA ASN A 253 -48.47 -4.17 -18.56
C ASN A 253 -48.37 -5.53 -17.85
N LEU A 254 -47.16 -5.98 -17.55
CA LEU A 254 -46.84 -7.25 -16.89
C LEU A 254 -46.41 -7.04 -15.44
N VAL A 255 -46.24 -5.78 -15.03
CA VAL A 255 -45.76 -5.40 -13.69
C VAL A 255 -46.75 -4.41 -13.05
N GLN A 256 -46.72 -4.38 -11.72
CA GLN A 256 -47.56 -3.46 -10.88
C GLN A 256 -46.64 -2.45 -10.16
N VAL A 257 -47.23 -1.33 -9.73
CA VAL A 257 -46.52 -0.30 -8.93
C VAL A 257 -45.94 -0.93 -7.66
N GLY A 258 -44.72 -0.53 -7.30
CA GLY A 258 -43.97 -1.05 -6.17
C GLY A 258 -43.14 -2.29 -6.47
N ARG A 259 -43.27 -2.93 -7.65
CA ARG A 259 -42.45 -4.08 -8.01
C ARG A 259 -41.01 -3.63 -8.32
N SER A 260 -40.04 -4.29 -7.70
CA SER A 260 -38.62 -4.18 -8.10
C SER A 260 -38.37 -4.96 -9.38
N VAL A 261 -37.64 -4.37 -10.30
CA VAL A 261 -37.24 -4.96 -11.59
C VAL A 261 -35.74 -4.84 -11.80
N GLN A 262 -35.19 -5.83 -12.49
CA GLN A 262 -33.79 -5.83 -12.94
C GLN A 262 -33.72 -5.45 -14.42
N LYS A 263 -32.51 -5.08 -14.89
CA LYS A 263 -32.27 -4.90 -16.33
C LYS A 263 -32.64 -6.18 -17.08
N ASN A 264 -33.34 -6.03 -18.22
CA ASN A 264 -33.88 -7.08 -19.09
C ASN A 264 -35.13 -7.82 -18.53
N ASP A 265 -35.67 -7.45 -17.38
CA ASP A 265 -36.96 -7.97 -16.93
C ASP A 265 -38.08 -7.58 -17.88
N ALA A 266 -38.96 -8.53 -18.24
CA ALA A 266 -40.15 -8.24 -19.04
C ALA A 266 -41.18 -7.45 -18.22
N ILE A 267 -41.49 -6.23 -18.65
CA ILE A 267 -42.35 -5.27 -17.93
C ILE A 267 -43.70 -5.01 -18.63
N ALA A 268 -43.73 -5.21 -19.96
CA ALA A 268 -44.94 -5.03 -20.74
C ALA A 268 -44.88 -5.88 -22.05
N VAL A 269 -45.96 -5.85 -22.81
CA VAL A 269 -46.02 -6.35 -24.16
C VAL A 269 -46.27 -5.18 -25.10
N ILE A 270 -45.52 -5.12 -26.20
CA ILE A 270 -45.63 -4.08 -27.21
C ILE A 270 -47.07 -3.98 -27.73
N GLY A 271 -47.54 -2.79 -28.03
CA GLY A 271 -48.89 -2.54 -28.54
C GLY A 271 -49.01 -1.29 -29.39
N SER A 272 -50.25 -0.83 -29.46
CA SER A 272 -50.63 0.42 -30.20
C SER A 272 -51.75 1.13 -29.45
N THR A 273 -51.71 1.10 -28.13
CA THR A 273 -52.71 1.76 -27.29
C THR A 273 -52.45 3.28 -27.16
N GLY A 274 -53.49 4.07 -26.90
CA GLY A 274 -53.37 5.52 -26.82
C GLY A 274 -53.20 6.16 -28.21
N ARG A 275 -52.34 7.19 -28.29
CA ARG A 275 -52.10 7.92 -29.56
C ARG A 275 -50.93 7.28 -30.31
N SER A 276 -51.24 6.25 -31.09
CA SER A 276 -50.25 5.47 -31.84
C SER A 276 -50.77 5.17 -33.26
N THR A 277 -49.86 5.16 -34.25
CA THR A 277 -50.18 4.83 -35.64
C THR A 277 -49.92 3.39 -35.99
N GLY A 278 -49.30 2.62 -35.10
CA GLY A 278 -48.97 1.21 -35.31
C GLY A 278 -48.25 0.60 -34.12
N THR A 279 -47.93 -0.68 -34.16
CA THR A 279 -47.28 -1.42 -33.09
C THR A 279 -45.88 -0.92 -32.81
N HIS A 280 -45.65 -0.23 -31.67
CA HIS A 280 -44.36 0.21 -31.19
C HIS A 280 -44.34 0.42 -29.71
N VAL A 281 -43.19 0.55 -29.09
CA VAL A 281 -43.01 1.08 -27.76
C VAL A 281 -42.45 2.50 -27.85
N HIS A 282 -43.13 3.44 -27.20
CA HIS A 282 -42.63 4.81 -27.02
C HIS A 282 -41.78 4.84 -25.76
N PHE A 283 -40.49 5.16 -25.90
CA PHE A 283 -39.52 5.11 -24.81
C PHE A 283 -39.00 6.50 -24.48
N GLU A 284 -39.12 6.90 -23.21
CA GLU A 284 -38.57 8.15 -22.70
C GLU A 284 -37.61 7.92 -21.55
N VAL A 285 -36.62 8.80 -21.42
CA VAL A 285 -35.73 8.93 -20.25
C VAL A 285 -35.96 10.32 -19.64
N LEU A 286 -36.27 10.35 -18.36
CA LEU A 286 -36.48 11.58 -17.63
C LEU A 286 -35.50 11.68 -16.47
N ARG A 287 -35.14 12.91 -16.11
CA ARG A 287 -34.43 13.23 -14.88
C ARG A 287 -35.00 14.52 -14.29
N ASP A 288 -35.36 14.49 -13.01
CA ASP A 288 -35.95 15.62 -12.31
C ASP A 288 -37.18 16.21 -13.06
N GLY A 289 -37.97 15.31 -13.64
CA GLY A 289 -39.18 15.67 -14.42
C GLY A 289 -38.93 16.14 -15.85
N ASN A 290 -37.69 16.39 -16.24
CA ASN A 290 -37.32 16.85 -17.58
C ASN A 290 -36.99 15.66 -18.49
N VAL A 291 -37.51 15.68 -19.72
CA VAL A 291 -37.21 14.65 -20.71
C VAL A 291 -35.81 14.86 -21.29
N LEU A 292 -35.08 13.78 -21.40
CA LEU A 292 -33.73 13.74 -21.96
C LEU A 292 -33.74 12.95 -23.29
N ASN A 293 -32.77 13.22 -24.14
CA ASN A 293 -32.63 12.46 -25.38
C ASN A 293 -32.24 10.99 -25.07
N PRO A 294 -33.14 10.01 -25.30
CA PRO A 294 -32.89 8.62 -24.99
C PRO A 294 -31.75 7.99 -25.77
N MET A 295 -31.40 8.54 -26.93
CA MET A 295 -30.33 8.03 -27.79
C MET A 295 -28.97 7.96 -27.07
N LYS A 296 -28.74 8.84 -26.09
CA LYS A 296 -27.52 8.84 -25.25
C LYS A 296 -27.40 7.63 -24.31
N TYR A 297 -28.52 6.95 -24.07
CA TYR A 297 -28.61 5.82 -23.13
C TYR A 297 -28.76 4.47 -23.84
N LEU A 298 -29.07 4.46 -25.15
CA LEU A 298 -29.28 3.22 -25.92
C LEU A 298 -27.97 2.46 -26.22
N ALA A 299 -26.84 3.18 -26.32
CA ALA A 299 -25.53 2.61 -26.62
C ALA A 299 -24.72 2.24 -25.36
N ALA A 300 -25.27 2.39 -24.16
CA ALA A 300 -24.60 1.97 -22.94
C ALA A 300 -24.58 0.42 -22.87
N PRO A 301 -23.38 -0.19 -22.61
CA PRO A 301 -23.19 -1.63 -22.62
C PRO A 301 -24.01 -2.38 -21.55
#